data_747d53fa767c6ef2ac4708e0d3207403
#
_entry.id   747d53fa767c6ef2ac4708e0d3207403
#
_cell.length_a   1.000
_cell.length_b   1.000
_cell.length_c   1.000
_cell.angle_alpha   90.00
_cell.angle_beta   90.00
_cell.angle_gamma   90.00
#
_symmetry.space_group_name_H-M   'P 1'
#
loop_
_entity.id
_entity.type
_entity.pdbx_description
1 polymer ?
#
loop_
_entity_poly.entity_id
_entity_poly.type
_entity_poly.pdbx_seq_one_letter_code
_entity_poly.pdbx_strand_id
1 'polypeptide(L)'
;MAMQPGADATQSGAGDPIDEPEALRRLQLDDDPSAQYYAAWWLGRQRSQHPQTVILLRKALQQRRPRQLGDDVEENAVARNAARALGKLGPIAAPAIPDLLETLNDDDHGLREAAARSLGQLNAKAAVPLLVARLASGPAVAGAREEGTPRLKEPCDALLEALGDIGVVEDQVLQVVHLFLDHERPVVRSSACRALLQLTGESQWGERMVALLHHDQLQVRRAALMDLGATGWYPALDAISNTLAENSLKLIALRGLAEQADNPAPDEAVLDAMDALL
;
A
#
# COMPACT_ATOMS: atom_id res chain seq x y z
N MET A 1 -33.59 -42.13 34.03
CA MET A 1 -33.81 -40.78 33.48
C MET A 1 -32.50 -40.03 33.64
N ALA A 2 -31.62 -40.10 32.63
CA ALA A 2 -30.27 -39.53 32.66
C ALA A 2 -30.28 -38.22 31.89
N MET A 3 -29.93 -37.13 32.57
CA MET A 3 -29.74 -35.80 31.97
C MET A 3 -28.45 -35.80 31.18
N GLN A 4 -28.54 -35.42 29.90
CA GLN A 4 -27.38 -35.09 29.08
C GLN A 4 -26.84 -33.74 29.52
N PRO A 5 -25.50 -33.53 29.58
CA PRO A 5 -24.91 -32.23 29.78
C PRO A 5 -24.97 -31.44 28.47
N GLY A 6 -25.46 -30.20 28.55
CA GLY A 6 -25.51 -29.26 27.45
C GLY A 6 -24.11 -28.92 26.93
N ALA A 7 -24.02 -28.78 25.63
CA ALA A 7 -22.83 -28.31 24.95
C ALA A 7 -22.55 -26.84 25.37
N ASP A 8 -21.45 -26.65 26.06
CA ASP A 8 -20.90 -25.36 26.42
C ASP A 8 -20.45 -24.66 25.12
N ALA A 9 -21.20 -23.67 24.68
CA ALA A 9 -20.74 -22.77 23.67
C ALA A 9 -19.66 -21.89 24.30
N THR A 10 -18.40 -22.26 24.08
CA THR A 10 -17.25 -21.44 24.42
C THR A 10 -17.37 -20.09 23.69
N GLN A 11 -17.89 -19.07 24.41
CA GLN A 11 -17.73 -17.66 24.04
C GLN A 11 -16.23 -17.40 24.05
N SER A 12 -15.61 -17.24 22.86
CA SER A 12 -14.25 -16.75 22.76
C SER A 12 -14.23 -15.33 23.34
N GLY A 13 -13.58 -15.16 24.50
CA GLY A 13 -13.45 -13.89 25.19
C GLY A 13 -12.68 -12.87 24.35
N ALA A 14 -13.03 -11.61 24.51
CA ALA A 14 -12.25 -10.48 23.95
C ALA A 14 -10.84 -10.50 24.56
N GLY A 15 -9.89 -11.15 23.89
CA GLY A 15 -8.50 -11.28 24.37
C GLY A 15 -7.72 -12.45 23.80
N ASP A 16 -8.36 -13.45 23.20
CA ASP A 16 -7.63 -14.56 22.58
C ASP A 16 -6.91 -14.11 21.30
N PRO A 17 -5.64 -14.53 21.10
CA PRO A 17 -4.92 -14.23 19.86
C PRO A 17 -5.73 -14.74 18.66
N ILE A 18 -5.93 -13.86 17.66
CA ILE A 18 -6.60 -14.26 16.44
C ILE A 18 -5.69 -15.18 15.62
N ASP A 19 -6.20 -16.33 15.23
CA ASP A 19 -5.57 -17.26 14.30
C ASP A 19 -6.26 -17.23 12.92
N GLU A 20 -5.76 -18.00 11.96
CA GLU A 20 -6.29 -17.99 10.59
C GLU A 20 -7.75 -18.48 10.51
N PRO A 21 -8.15 -19.60 11.14
CA PRO A 21 -9.56 -20.02 11.19
C PRO A 21 -10.48 -18.96 11.79
N GLU A 22 -10.07 -18.34 12.88
CA GLU A 22 -10.86 -17.29 13.55
C GLU A 22 -10.92 -16.02 12.68
N ALA A 23 -9.84 -15.63 12.01
CA ALA A 23 -9.86 -14.50 11.07
C ALA A 23 -10.83 -14.77 9.90
N LEU A 24 -10.82 -15.96 9.33
CA LEU A 24 -11.74 -16.36 8.26
C LEU A 24 -13.19 -16.36 8.76
N ARG A 25 -13.45 -16.79 9.98
CA ARG A 25 -14.77 -16.75 10.60
C ARG A 25 -15.24 -15.31 10.82
N ARG A 26 -14.40 -14.46 11.41
CA ARG A 26 -14.74 -13.05 11.68
C ARG A 26 -15.00 -12.26 10.41
N LEU A 27 -14.30 -12.54 9.33
CA LEU A 27 -14.51 -11.85 8.05
C LEU A 27 -15.91 -12.13 7.46
N GLN A 28 -16.62 -13.15 7.95
CA GLN A 28 -17.97 -13.52 7.54
C GLN A 28 -19.08 -12.93 8.43
N LEU A 29 -18.74 -12.21 9.49
CA LEU A 29 -19.72 -11.59 10.40
C LEU A 29 -20.23 -10.29 9.76
N ASP A 30 -21.34 -10.38 9.02
CA ASP A 30 -21.90 -9.24 8.30
C ASP A 30 -22.46 -8.13 9.24
N ASP A 31 -22.64 -8.42 10.51
CA ASP A 31 -23.14 -7.52 11.56
C ASP A 31 -22.04 -6.93 12.46
N ASP A 32 -20.76 -7.32 12.26
CA ASP A 32 -19.61 -6.80 13.02
C ASP A 32 -18.49 -6.26 12.10
N PRO A 33 -18.62 -5.00 11.63
CA PRO A 33 -17.61 -4.36 10.80
C PRO A 33 -16.22 -4.27 11.46
N SER A 34 -16.17 -4.16 12.80
CA SER A 34 -14.89 -4.09 13.53
C SER A 34 -14.16 -5.44 13.47
N ALA A 35 -14.88 -6.54 13.69
CA ALA A 35 -14.30 -7.88 13.55
C ALA A 35 -13.84 -8.15 12.11
N GLN A 36 -14.64 -7.77 11.09
CA GLN A 36 -14.26 -7.87 9.69
C GLN A 36 -13.01 -7.06 9.36
N TYR A 37 -12.93 -5.81 9.85
CA TYR A 37 -11.77 -4.93 9.63
C TYR A 37 -10.47 -5.56 10.14
N TYR A 38 -10.47 -6.03 11.40
CA TYR A 38 -9.30 -6.69 11.99
C TYR A 38 -8.96 -8.01 11.31
N ALA A 39 -9.95 -8.79 10.92
CA ALA A 39 -9.75 -10.04 10.21
C ALA A 39 -9.10 -9.81 8.84
N ALA A 40 -9.58 -8.84 8.07
CA ALA A 40 -8.97 -8.46 6.79
C ALA A 40 -7.51 -8.01 6.97
N TRP A 41 -7.26 -7.15 7.97
CA TRP A 41 -5.91 -6.71 8.30
C TRP A 41 -4.99 -7.88 8.66
N TRP A 42 -5.47 -8.79 9.51
CA TRP A 42 -4.69 -9.95 9.97
C TRP A 42 -4.33 -10.89 8.82
N LEU A 43 -5.31 -11.26 7.99
CA LEU A 43 -5.10 -12.12 6.83
C LEU A 43 -4.09 -11.54 5.84
N GLY A 44 -4.17 -10.24 5.58
CA GLY A 44 -3.20 -9.53 4.76
C GLY A 44 -1.81 -9.49 5.40
N ARG A 45 -1.70 -9.22 6.71
CA ARG A 45 -0.43 -9.18 7.45
C ARG A 45 0.28 -10.55 7.44
N GLN A 46 -0.48 -11.62 7.64
CA GLN A 46 0.05 -12.97 7.64
C GLN A 46 0.26 -13.54 6.24
N ARG A 47 -0.14 -12.80 5.19
CA ARG A 47 -0.10 -13.27 3.79
C ARG A 47 -0.76 -14.66 3.66
N SER A 48 -1.96 -14.81 4.24
CA SER A 48 -2.70 -16.07 4.29
C SER A 48 -2.79 -16.73 2.92
N GLN A 49 -2.43 -17.99 2.85
CA GLN A 49 -2.53 -18.82 1.63
C GLN A 49 -3.78 -19.71 1.64
N HIS A 50 -4.68 -19.50 2.59
CA HIS A 50 -5.89 -20.32 2.70
C HIS A 50 -6.82 -20.05 1.50
N PRO A 51 -7.40 -21.08 0.85
CA PRO A 51 -8.20 -20.95 -0.37
C PRO A 51 -9.40 -20.00 -0.26
N GLN A 52 -10.00 -19.89 0.92
CA GLN A 52 -11.15 -19.00 1.15
C GLN A 52 -10.76 -17.53 1.33
N THR A 53 -9.49 -17.21 1.63
CA THR A 53 -9.06 -15.85 1.96
C THR A 53 -9.38 -14.87 0.86
N VAL A 54 -9.00 -15.16 -0.38
CA VAL A 54 -9.26 -14.29 -1.52
C VAL A 54 -10.76 -14.11 -1.76
N ILE A 55 -11.53 -15.19 -1.66
CA ILE A 55 -12.99 -15.16 -1.86
C ILE A 55 -13.66 -14.24 -0.84
N LEU A 56 -13.31 -14.38 0.44
CA LEU A 56 -13.90 -13.60 1.52
C LEU A 56 -13.45 -12.14 1.48
N LEU A 57 -12.19 -11.86 1.15
CA LEU A 57 -11.71 -10.49 0.99
C LEU A 57 -12.36 -9.79 -0.21
N ARG A 58 -12.61 -10.49 -1.33
CA ARG A 58 -13.38 -9.95 -2.46
C ARG A 58 -14.81 -9.63 -2.02
N LYS A 59 -15.48 -10.52 -1.27
CA LYS A 59 -16.81 -10.25 -0.69
C LYS A 59 -16.77 -8.99 0.21
N ALA A 60 -15.78 -8.87 1.07
CA ALA A 60 -15.60 -7.72 1.95
C ALA A 60 -15.34 -6.41 1.16
N LEU A 61 -14.56 -6.47 0.07
CA LEU A 61 -14.34 -5.34 -0.82
C LEU A 61 -15.64 -4.86 -1.49
N GLN A 62 -16.53 -5.79 -1.84
CA GLN A 62 -17.83 -5.48 -2.45
C GLN A 62 -18.85 -4.87 -1.48
N GLN A 63 -18.58 -4.85 -0.16
CA GLN A 63 -19.42 -4.15 0.82
C GLN A 63 -19.27 -2.62 0.75
N ARG A 64 -18.39 -2.08 -0.12
CA ARG A 64 -18.22 -0.65 -0.31
C ARG A 64 -19.55 0.03 -0.68
N ARG A 65 -19.75 1.23 -0.13
CA ARG A 65 -20.94 2.05 -0.36
C ARG A 65 -20.55 3.34 -1.06
N PRO A 66 -21.42 3.88 -1.95
CA PRO A 66 -21.23 5.22 -2.49
C PRO A 66 -21.14 6.23 -1.35
N ARG A 67 -20.16 7.13 -1.42
CA ARG A 67 -19.97 8.17 -0.41
C ARG A 67 -21.13 9.18 -0.49
N GLN A 68 -21.81 9.41 0.62
CA GLN A 68 -22.80 10.48 0.75
C GLN A 68 -22.17 11.71 1.41
N LEU A 69 -22.74 12.90 1.14
CA LEU A 69 -22.26 14.14 1.75
C LEU A 69 -22.56 14.09 3.26
N GLY A 70 -21.52 14.10 4.09
CA GLY A 70 -21.65 14.01 5.55
C GLY A 70 -21.31 12.64 6.14
N ASP A 71 -20.98 11.65 5.31
CA ASP A 71 -20.55 10.33 5.77
C ASP A 71 -19.21 10.41 6.51
N ASP A 72 -19.11 9.65 7.61
CA ASP A 72 -17.86 9.46 8.31
C ASP A 72 -16.82 8.79 7.41
N VAL A 73 -15.56 9.20 7.60
CA VAL A 73 -14.40 8.65 6.85
C VAL A 73 -14.28 7.12 7.00
N GLU A 74 -15.00 6.52 7.95
CA GLU A 74 -14.87 5.10 8.30
C GLU A 74 -15.87 4.17 7.59
N GLU A 75 -16.89 4.67 6.88
CA GLU A 75 -17.93 3.82 6.29
C GLU A 75 -17.39 2.71 5.36
N ASN A 76 -16.30 2.98 4.64
CA ASN A 76 -15.66 2.00 3.77
C ASN A 76 -14.39 1.35 4.39
N ALA A 77 -14.23 1.41 5.73
CA ALA A 77 -13.01 0.92 6.37
C ALA A 77 -12.73 -0.56 6.11
N VAL A 78 -13.77 -1.40 6.16
CA VAL A 78 -13.66 -2.86 5.86
C VAL A 78 -13.23 -3.07 4.43
N ALA A 79 -13.88 -2.42 3.46
CA ALA A 79 -13.56 -2.56 2.05
C ALA A 79 -12.14 -2.05 1.72
N ARG A 80 -11.73 -0.92 2.31
CA ARG A 80 -10.35 -0.41 2.17
C ARG A 80 -9.32 -1.38 2.72
N ASN A 81 -9.60 -1.99 3.89
CA ASN A 81 -8.70 -2.97 4.48
C ASN A 81 -8.66 -4.27 3.68
N ALA A 82 -9.79 -4.70 3.14
CA ALA A 82 -9.87 -5.84 2.23
C ALA A 82 -9.05 -5.61 0.95
N ALA A 83 -9.16 -4.41 0.34
CA ALA A 83 -8.33 -4.04 -0.81
C ALA A 83 -6.83 -4.15 -0.46
N ARG A 84 -6.39 -3.53 0.65
CA ARG A 84 -4.98 -3.60 1.11
C ARG A 84 -4.51 -5.01 1.41
N ALA A 85 -5.38 -5.85 1.98
CA ALA A 85 -5.07 -7.23 2.26
C ALA A 85 -4.83 -8.02 0.96
N LEU A 86 -5.70 -7.86 -0.05
CA LEU A 86 -5.56 -8.51 -1.34
C LEU A 86 -4.20 -8.23 -2.00
N GLY A 87 -3.73 -6.99 -1.98
CA GLY A 87 -2.39 -6.66 -2.48
C GLY A 87 -1.27 -7.45 -1.80
N LYS A 88 -1.35 -7.56 -0.45
CA LYS A 88 -0.32 -8.25 0.36
C LYS A 88 -0.28 -9.76 0.18
N LEU A 89 -1.36 -10.38 -0.29
CA LEU A 89 -1.40 -11.82 -0.52
C LEU A 89 -0.53 -12.26 -1.71
N GLY A 90 -0.15 -11.34 -2.58
CA GLY A 90 0.65 -11.65 -3.77
C GLY A 90 -0.12 -12.46 -4.82
N PRO A 91 0.54 -13.35 -5.58
CA PRO A 91 -0.03 -13.98 -6.78
C PRO A 91 -1.37 -14.70 -6.59
N ILE A 92 -1.64 -15.25 -5.40
CA ILE A 92 -2.91 -15.92 -5.14
C ILE A 92 -4.13 -14.99 -5.26
N ALA A 93 -3.92 -13.68 -5.07
CA ALA A 93 -4.98 -12.68 -5.20
C ALA A 93 -5.19 -12.17 -6.64
N ALA A 94 -4.50 -12.72 -7.64
CA ALA A 94 -4.74 -12.36 -9.05
C ALA A 94 -6.22 -12.39 -9.47
N PRO A 95 -7.08 -13.33 -8.98
CA PRO A 95 -8.51 -13.29 -9.27
C PRO A 95 -9.26 -12.05 -8.78
N ALA A 96 -8.67 -11.25 -7.87
CA ALA A 96 -9.25 -10.01 -7.36
C ALA A 96 -8.89 -8.77 -8.19
N ILE A 97 -8.00 -8.89 -9.18
CA ILE A 97 -7.58 -7.76 -10.02
C ILE A 97 -8.78 -7.05 -10.68
N PRO A 98 -9.79 -7.74 -11.25
CA PRO A 98 -10.95 -7.06 -11.82
C PRO A 98 -11.72 -6.21 -10.80
N ASP A 99 -11.91 -6.70 -9.56
CA ASP A 99 -12.59 -5.95 -8.50
C ASP A 99 -11.79 -4.71 -8.07
N LEU A 100 -10.45 -4.84 -8.01
CA LEU A 100 -9.56 -3.72 -7.70
C LEU A 100 -9.53 -2.67 -8.82
N LEU A 101 -9.59 -3.08 -10.09
CA LEU A 101 -9.72 -2.17 -11.24
C LEU A 101 -11.03 -1.38 -11.18
N GLU A 102 -12.13 -2.03 -10.84
CA GLU A 102 -13.41 -1.35 -10.61
C GLU A 102 -13.32 -0.35 -9.46
N THR A 103 -12.65 -0.73 -8.37
CA THR A 103 -12.45 0.12 -7.18
C THR A 103 -11.60 1.37 -7.46
N LEU A 104 -10.76 1.38 -8.48
CA LEU A 104 -10.07 2.60 -8.93
C LEU A 104 -11.04 3.69 -9.43
N ASN A 105 -12.28 3.36 -9.77
CA ASN A 105 -13.30 4.32 -10.19
C ASN A 105 -14.27 4.73 -9.07
N ASP A 106 -14.03 4.27 -7.85
CA ASP A 106 -14.87 4.59 -6.69
C ASP A 106 -14.77 6.08 -6.31
N ASP A 107 -15.85 6.63 -5.74
CA ASP A 107 -15.88 8.02 -5.26
C ASP A 107 -15.06 8.17 -3.97
N ASP A 108 -14.86 7.10 -3.20
CA ASP A 108 -14.04 7.12 -1.98
C ASP A 108 -12.55 7.16 -2.34
N HIS A 109 -11.90 8.28 -2.01
CA HIS A 109 -10.47 8.49 -2.22
C HIS A 109 -9.60 7.40 -1.58
N GLY A 110 -9.95 6.95 -0.37
CA GLY A 110 -9.19 5.90 0.34
C GLY A 110 -9.34 4.52 -0.31
N LEU A 111 -10.47 4.23 -0.96
CA LEU A 111 -10.65 3.03 -1.76
C LEU A 111 -9.79 3.08 -3.02
N ARG A 112 -9.78 4.23 -3.75
CA ARG A 112 -8.89 4.40 -4.91
C ARG A 112 -7.42 4.25 -4.53
N GLU A 113 -7.00 4.85 -3.40
CA GLU A 113 -5.64 4.71 -2.86
C GLU A 113 -5.30 3.24 -2.57
N ALA A 114 -6.17 2.54 -1.83
CA ALA A 114 -5.96 1.14 -1.47
C ALA A 114 -5.90 0.24 -2.71
N ALA A 115 -6.79 0.46 -3.69
CA ALA A 115 -6.80 -0.29 -4.94
C ALA A 115 -5.53 -0.06 -5.77
N ALA A 116 -5.08 1.20 -5.91
CA ALA A 116 -3.86 1.54 -6.64
C ALA A 116 -2.64 0.81 -6.07
N ARG A 117 -2.39 0.93 -4.75
CA ARG A 117 -1.28 0.25 -4.09
C ARG A 117 -1.36 -1.27 -4.23
N SER A 118 -2.56 -1.84 -4.15
CA SER A 118 -2.74 -3.29 -4.27
C SER A 118 -2.52 -3.78 -5.69
N LEU A 119 -2.94 -3.03 -6.70
CA LEU A 119 -2.67 -3.34 -8.10
C LEU A 119 -1.17 -3.24 -8.43
N GLY A 120 -0.45 -2.28 -7.83
CA GLY A 120 1.00 -2.21 -7.88
C GLY A 120 1.65 -3.47 -7.30
N GLN A 121 1.30 -3.84 -6.05
CA GLN A 121 1.82 -5.03 -5.37
C GLN A 121 1.53 -6.35 -6.11
N LEU A 122 0.41 -6.41 -6.84
CA LEU A 122 0.04 -7.55 -7.67
C LEU A 122 0.66 -7.53 -9.08
N ASN A 123 1.46 -6.51 -9.39
CA ASN A 123 2.02 -6.30 -10.73
C ASN A 123 0.95 -6.37 -11.84
N ALA A 124 -0.20 -5.72 -11.60
CA ALA A 124 -1.38 -5.81 -12.45
C ALA A 124 -1.25 -4.90 -13.68
N LYS A 125 -0.58 -5.36 -14.73
CA LYS A 125 -0.37 -4.58 -15.98
C LYS A 125 -1.66 -4.02 -16.57
N ALA A 126 -2.79 -4.69 -16.39
CA ALA A 126 -4.10 -4.22 -16.84
C ALA A 126 -4.54 -2.90 -16.18
N ALA A 127 -3.91 -2.49 -15.06
CA ALA A 127 -4.22 -1.25 -14.37
C ALA A 127 -3.56 -0.01 -15.02
N VAL A 128 -2.49 -0.19 -15.79
CA VAL A 128 -1.68 0.92 -16.33
C VAL A 128 -2.52 1.96 -17.09
N PRO A 129 -3.40 1.60 -18.03
CA PRO A 129 -4.19 2.59 -18.75
C PRO A 129 -5.08 3.43 -17.83
N LEU A 130 -5.66 2.81 -16.80
CA LEU A 130 -6.55 3.50 -15.87
C LEU A 130 -5.77 4.39 -14.89
N LEU A 131 -4.61 3.94 -14.39
CA LEU A 131 -3.71 4.75 -13.55
C LEU A 131 -3.22 5.98 -14.31
N VAL A 132 -2.79 5.82 -15.57
CA VAL A 132 -2.37 6.92 -16.45
C VAL A 132 -3.53 7.89 -16.68
N ALA A 133 -4.73 7.40 -17.01
CA ALA A 133 -5.90 8.24 -17.26
C ALA A 133 -6.25 9.13 -16.05
N ARG A 134 -6.13 8.60 -14.82
CA ARG A 134 -6.39 9.37 -13.59
C ARG A 134 -5.38 10.48 -13.34
N LEU A 135 -4.12 10.28 -13.73
CA LEU A 135 -3.05 11.26 -13.58
C LEU A 135 -2.93 12.21 -14.77
N ALA A 136 -3.53 11.90 -15.92
CA ALA A 136 -3.35 12.61 -17.20
C ALA A 136 -3.72 14.09 -17.16
N SER A 137 -4.65 14.49 -16.28
CA SER A 137 -4.99 15.91 -16.08
C SER A 137 -3.93 16.71 -15.32
N GLY A 138 -2.86 16.06 -14.90
CA GLY A 138 -1.66 16.64 -14.29
C GLY A 138 -1.86 17.21 -12.88
N PRO A 139 -0.79 17.81 -12.32
CA PRO A 139 -0.78 18.27 -10.94
C PRO A 139 -1.79 19.39 -10.64
N ALA A 140 -2.15 20.21 -11.63
CA ALA A 140 -3.11 21.28 -11.43
C ALA A 140 -4.57 20.81 -11.29
N VAL A 141 -4.88 19.59 -11.72
CA VAL A 141 -6.25 19.03 -11.66
C VAL A 141 -6.28 17.80 -10.79
N ALA A 142 -5.59 16.71 -11.16
CA ALA A 142 -5.52 15.47 -10.35
C ALA A 142 -4.83 15.72 -9.01
N GLY A 143 -3.73 16.49 -9.01
CA GLY A 143 -2.96 16.87 -7.82
C GLY A 143 -3.51 18.07 -7.06
N ALA A 144 -4.61 18.69 -7.49
CA ALA A 144 -5.20 19.80 -6.77
C ALA A 144 -5.80 19.35 -5.44
N ARG A 145 -5.84 20.25 -4.45
CA ARG A 145 -6.54 19.99 -3.18
C ARG A 145 -8.04 19.89 -3.41
N GLU A 146 -8.66 18.92 -2.77
CA GLU A 146 -10.11 18.85 -2.64
C GLU A 146 -10.58 19.95 -1.69
N GLU A 147 -11.61 20.69 -2.08
CA GLU A 147 -12.12 21.81 -1.29
C GLU A 147 -12.55 21.37 0.11
N GLY A 148 -12.13 22.12 1.12
CA GLY A 148 -12.46 21.84 2.53
C GLY A 148 -11.68 20.69 3.16
N THR A 149 -10.77 20.03 2.44
CA THR A 149 -9.99 18.90 2.96
C THR A 149 -8.48 19.08 2.72
N PRO A 150 -7.61 18.41 3.49
CA PRO A 150 -6.18 18.36 3.19
C PRO A 150 -5.83 17.38 2.06
N ARG A 151 -6.81 16.65 1.50
CA ARG A 151 -6.58 15.60 0.48
C ARG A 151 -6.36 16.22 -0.90
N LEU A 152 -5.73 15.46 -1.77
CA LEU A 152 -5.74 15.74 -3.21
C LEU A 152 -7.00 15.13 -3.84
N LYS A 153 -7.40 15.60 -4.99
CA LYS A 153 -8.53 15.03 -5.75
C LYS A 153 -8.27 13.56 -6.11
N GLU A 154 -7.05 13.26 -6.54
CA GLU A 154 -6.60 11.89 -6.75
C GLU A 154 -5.51 11.51 -5.73
N PRO A 155 -5.40 10.22 -5.33
CA PRO A 155 -4.32 9.72 -4.50
C PRO A 155 -3.03 9.60 -5.31
N CYS A 156 -2.48 10.76 -5.72
CA CYS A 156 -1.39 10.84 -6.71
C CYS A 156 -0.16 10.03 -6.31
N ASP A 157 0.21 10.04 -5.02
CA ASP A 157 1.30 9.22 -4.50
C ASP A 157 1.08 7.73 -4.76
N ALA A 158 -0.08 7.20 -4.39
CA ALA A 158 -0.40 5.78 -4.59
C ALA A 158 -0.49 5.38 -6.07
N LEU A 159 -1.04 6.26 -6.93
CA LEU A 159 -1.12 6.03 -8.38
C LEU A 159 0.26 6.00 -9.03
N LEU A 160 1.15 6.94 -8.64
CA LEU A 160 2.53 7.00 -9.13
C LEU A 160 3.34 5.78 -8.67
N GLU A 161 3.26 5.42 -7.38
CA GLU A 161 3.91 4.23 -6.83
C GLU A 161 3.45 2.96 -7.57
N ALA A 162 2.14 2.83 -7.84
CA ALA A 162 1.61 1.68 -8.57
C ALA A 162 2.16 1.57 -10.00
N LEU A 163 2.33 2.69 -10.72
CA LEU A 163 2.95 2.69 -12.05
C LEU A 163 4.41 2.21 -12.00
N GLY A 164 5.17 2.66 -11.00
CA GLY A 164 6.54 2.21 -10.77
C GLY A 164 6.61 0.71 -10.43
N ASP A 165 5.78 0.26 -9.47
CA ASP A 165 5.76 -1.14 -9.02
C ASP A 165 5.34 -2.12 -10.14
N ILE A 166 4.42 -1.71 -11.05
CA ILE A 166 4.01 -2.50 -12.21
C ILE A 166 5.13 -2.58 -13.27
N GLY A 167 5.96 -1.56 -13.38
CA GLY A 167 7.17 -1.61 -14.20
C GLY A 167 6.94 -1.62 -15.72
N VAL A 168 5.80 -1.13 -16.22
CA VAL A 168 5.54 -1.00 -17.68
C VAL A 168 6.15 0.29 -18.19
N VAL A 169 7.18 0.18 -19.03
CA VAL A 169 7.91 1.31 -19.61
C VAL A 169 7.30 1.68 -20.96
N GLU A 170 6.48 2.71 -20.97
CA GLU A 170 5.86 3.29 -22.17
C GLU A 170 5.98 4.80 -22.12
N ASP A 171 6.11 5.46 -23.28
CA ASP A 171 6.26 6.92 -23.35
C ASP A 171 5.14 7.67 -22.60
N GLN A 172 3.90 7.18 -22.70
CA GLN A 172 2.76 7.77 -22.03
C GLN A 172 2.86 7.66 -20.50
N VAL A 173 3.39 6.54 -19.98
CA VAL A 173 3.61 6.34 -18.54
C VAL A 173 4.68 7.32 -18.07
N LEU A 174 5.82 7.37 -18.76
CA LEU A 174 6.91 8.28 -18.40
C LEU A 174 6.48 9.74 -18.45
N GLN A 175 5.78 10.16 -19.52
CA GLN A 175 5.26 11.52 -19.65
C GLN A 175 4.36 11.92 -18.49
N VAL A 176 3.41 11.04 -18.10
CA VAL A 176 2.48 11.37 -17.02
C VAL A 176 3.18 11.45 -15.67
N VAL A 177 4.16 10.56 -15.39
CA VAL A 177 4.92 10.58 -14.13
C VAL A 177 5.77 11.85 -14.04
N HIS A 178 6.41 12.29 -15.14
CA HIS A 178 7.22 13.51 -15.19
C HIS A 178 6.44 14.77 -14.80
N LEU A 179 5.14 14.84 -15.07
CA LEU A 179 4.32 15.98 -14.68
C LEU A 179 4.31 16.26 -13.16
N PHE A 180 4.54 15.23 -12.35
CA PHE A 180 4.47 15.31 -10.89
C PHE A 180 5.81 15.53 -10.18
N LEU A 181 6.92 15.65 -10.92
CA LEU A 181 8.25 15.85 -10.36
C LEU A 181 8.40 17.17 -9.59
N ASP A 182 7.63 18.18 -9.94
CA ASP A 182 7.66 19.49 -9.32
C ASP A 182 6.34 19.83 -8.58
N HIS A 183 5.57 18.78 -8.22
CA HIS A 183 4.34 18.93 -7.44
C HIS A 183 4.61 19.66 -6.11
N GLU A 184 3.65 20.51 -5.64
CA GLU A 184 3.81 21.30 -4.42
C GLU A 184 4.09 20.43 -3.17
N ARG A 185 3.52 19.21 -3.11
CA ARG A 185 3.72 18.29 -1.99
C ARG A 185 4.98 17.45 -2.20
N PRO A 186 5.95 17.52 -1.28
CA PRO A 186 7.18 16.73 -1.37
C PRO A 186 6.95 15.22 -1.45
N VAL A 187 5.90 14.70 -0.79
CA VAL A 187 5.55 13.28 -0.82
C VAL A 187 5.21 12.82 -2.23
N VAL A 188 4.41 13.60 -2.98
CA VAL A 188 4.07 13.28 -4.38
C VAL A 188 5.31 13.33 -5.28
N ARG A 189 6.23 14.30 -5.04
CA ARG A 189 7.52 14.35 -5.76
C ARG A 189 8.36 13.11 -5.49
N SER A 190 8.38 12.63 -4.24
CA SER A 190 9.08 11.40 -3.86
C SER A 190 8.52 10.20 -4.63
N SER A 191 7.20 10.02 -4.65
CA SER A 191 6.55 8.91 -5.36
C SER A 191 6.77 8.97 -6.88
N ALA A 192 6.83 10.20 -7.48
CA ALA A 192 7.18 10.37 -8.89
C ALA A 192 8.65 9.97 -9.15
N CYS A 193 9.58 10.37 -8.30
CA CYS A 193 10.99 9.97 -8.40
C CYS A 193 11.15 8.45 -8.21
N ARG A 194 10.45 7.85 -7.25
CA ARG A 194 10.41 6.39 -7.05
C ARG A 194 9.96 5.67 -8.33
N ALA A 195 8.83 6.09 -8.90
CA ALA A 195 8.31 5.50 -10.12
C ALA A 195 9.31 5.60 -11.29
N LEU A 196 9.92 6.77 -11.51
CA LEU A 196 10.92 6.94 -12.56
C LEU A 196 12.18 6.12 -12.30
N LEU A 197 12.66 6.04 -11.06
CA LEU A 197 13.80 5.19 -10.73
C LEU A 197 13.52 3.71 -11.04
N GLN A 198 12.34 3.22 -10.68
CA GLN A 198 11.91 1.84 -10.96
C GLN A 198 11.72 1.58 -12.47
N LEU A 199 11.22 2.59 -13.22
CA LEU A 199 10.96 2.45 -14.66
C LEU A 199 12.21 2.62 -15.53
N THR A 200 13.14 3.51 -15.15
CA THR A 200 14.28 3.90 -16.01
C THR A 200 15.65 3.44 -15.49
N GLY A 201 15.75 3.16 -14.19
CA GLY A 201 17.03 2.88 -13.53
C GLY A 201 17.96 4.08 -13.39
N GLU A 202 17.52 5.30 -13.73
CA GLU A 202 18.35 6.50 -13.71
C GLU A 202 18.61 7.00 -12.28
N SER A 203 19.87 7.01 -11.84
CA SER A 203 20.28 7.37 -10.47
C SER A 203 19.85 8.76 -10.02
N GLN A 204 19.67 9.71 -10.94
CA GLN A 204 19.22 11.07 -10.61
C GLN A 204 17.90 11.10 -9.81
N TRP A 205 17.02 10.14 -10.03
CA TRP A 205 15.75 10.05 -9.31
C TRP A 205 15.95 9.57 -7.87
N GLY A 206 16.88 8.64 -7.65
CA GLY A 206 17.32 8.22 -6.32
C GLY A 206 17.96 9.38 -5.55
N GLU A 207 18.83 10.14 -6.18
CA GLU A 207 19.47 11.32 -5.58
C GLU A 207 18.46 12.39 -5.15
N ARG A 208 17.42 12.64 -5.97
CA ARG A 208 16.32 13.55 -5.60
C ARG A 208 15.54 13.07 -4.37
N MET A 209 15.33 11.78 -4.22
CA MET A 209 14.70 11.21 -3.02
C MET A 209 15.61 11.30 -1.80
N VAL A 210 16.92 11.05 -1.94
CA VAL A 210 17.91 11.24 -0.86
C VAL A 210 17.90 12.67 -0.36
N ALA A 211 17.77 13.67 -1.22
CA ALA A 211 17.65 15.06 -0.79
C ALA A 211 16.43 15.30 0.13
N LEU A 212 15.32 14.56 -0.07
CA LEU A 212 14.14 14.65 0.79
C LEU A 212 14.34 14.02 2.18
N LEU A 213 15.35 13.19 2.40
CA LEU A 213 15.71 12.67 3.72
C LEU A 213 16.23 13.76 4.67
N HIS A 214 16.61 14.93 4.14
CA HIS A 214 17.04 16.10 4.91
C HIS A 214 15.92 17.14 5.10
N HIS A 215 14.68 16.85 4.66
CA HIS A 215 13.56 17.79 4.78
C HIS A 215 13.20 18.07 6.25
N ASP A 216 12.80 19.31 6.58
CA ASP A 216 12.44 19.72 7.94
C ASP A 216 11.27 18.91 8.52
N GLN A 217 10.28 18.60 7.68
CA GLN A 217 9.10 17.84 8.09
C GLN A 217 9.40 16.34 8.16
N LEU A 218 9.23 15.76 9.35
CA LEU A 218 9.44 14.33 9.58
C LEU A 218 8.61 13.42 8.65
N GLN A 219 7.38 13.81 8.35
CA GLN A 219 6.52 13.03 7.45
C GLN A 219 7.09 12.91 6.03
N VAL A 220 7.78 13.94 5.53
CA VAL A 220 8.45 13.91 4.23
C VAL A 220 9.64 12.97 4.27
N ARG A 221 10.46 13.04 5.34
CA ARG A 221 11.60 12.10 5.51
C ARG A 221 11.14 10.66 5.58
N ARG A 222 10.05 10.38 6.31
CA ARG A 222 9.45 9.03 6.40
C ARG A 222 8.98 8.53 5.03
N ALA A 223 8.30 9.36 4.24
CA ALA A 223 7.84 8.99 2.91
C ALA A 223 9.02 8.67 1.99
N ALA A 224 10.01 9.57 1.89
CA ALA A 224 11.21 9.35 1.08
C ALA A 224 12.01 8.11 1.51
N LEU A 225 12.07 7.84 2.82
CA LEU A 225 12.71 6.66 3.38
C LEU A 225 12.02 5.37 2.90
N MET A 226 10.70 5.34 2.95
CA MET A 226 9.92 4.19 2.49
C MET A 226 10.00 4.01 0.97
N ASP A 227 9.99 5.11 0.22
CA ASP A 227 10.13 5.09 -1.24
C ASP A 227 11.50 4.56 -1.67
N LEU A 228 12.59 5.03 -1.04
CA LEU A 228 13.94 4.53 -1.30
C LEU A 228 14.05 3.03 -1.01
N GLY A 229 13.53 2.58 0.15
CA GLY A 229 13.50 1.17 0.48
C GLY A 229 12.75 0.32 -0.54
N ALA A 230 11.64 0.83 -1.07
CA ALA A 230 10.83 0.12 -2.06
C ALA A 230 11.50 0.01 -3.44
N THR A 231 12.50 0.85 -3.75
CA THR A 231 13.24 0.78 -5.03
C THR A 231 14.37 -0.22 -5.05
N GLY A 232 14.89 -0.62 -3.88
CA GLY A 232 16.12 -1.42 -3.81
C GLY A 232 17.38 -0.68 -4.28
N TRP A 233 17.33 0.64 -4.46
CA TRP A 233 18.46 1.43 -4.95
C TRP A 233 19.56 1.54 -3.90
N TYR A 234 20.58 0.67 -4.05
CA TYR A 234 21.66 0.47 -3.08
C TYR A 234 22.44 1.74 -2.71
N PRO A 235 22.71 2.72 -3.64
CA PRO A 235 23.42 3.95 -3.26
C PRO A 235 22.75 4.77 -2.15
N ALA A 236 21.48 4.47 -1.79
CA ALA A 236 20.79 5.12 -0.66
C ALA A 236 21.16 4.57 0.73
N LEU A 237 21.96 3.50 0.84
CA LEU A 237 22.27 2.81 2.11
C LEU A 237 22.70 3.77 3.22
N ASP A 238 23.73 4.58 2.97
CA ASP A 238 24.26 5.52 3.97
C ASP A 238 23.23 6.60 4.34
N ALA A 239 22.51 7.12 3.35
CA ALA A 239 21.51 8.15 3.55
C ALA A 239 20.32 7.64 4.40
N ILE A 240 19.86 6.41 4.14
CA ILE A 240 18.83 5.72 4.93
C ILE A 240 19.29 5.54 6.37
N SER A 241 20.51 5.02 6.57
CA SER A 241 21.06 4.73 7.90
C SER A 241 21.19 5.98 8.76
N ASN A 242 21.56 7.11 8.17
CA ASN A 242 21.87 8.35 8.88
C ASN A 242 20.70 9.36 8.96
N THR A 243 19.57 9.11 8.28
CA THR A 243 18.43 10.05 8.32
C THR A 243 17.84 10.17 9.73
N LEU A 244 17.31 11.37 10.07
CA LEU A 244 16.62 11.62 11.33
C LEU A 244 15.17 11.11 11.24
N ALA A 245 15.02 9.80 11.41
CA ALA A 245 13.75 9.09 11.46
C ALA A 245 13.85 7.93 12.47
N GLU A 246 12.74 7.25 12.71
CA GLU A 246 12.67 6.12 13.63
C GLU A 246 13.47 4.91 13.09
N ASN A 247 14.23 4.25 13.98
CA ASN A 247 14.99 3.06 13.61
C ASN A 247 14.11 1.97 12.99
N SER A 248 12.88 1.81 13.47
CA SER A 248 11.94 0.84 12.90
C SER A 248 11.64 1.07 11.41
N LEU A 249 11.53 2.33 10.98
CA LEU A 249 11.32 2.67 9.57
C LEU A 249 12.60 2.51 8.75
N LYS A 250 13.76 2.86 9.33
CA LYS A 250 15.07 2.60 8.70
C LYS A 250 15.28 1.11 8.45
N LEU A 251 14.97 0.26 9.44
CA LEU A 251 15.03 -1.20 9.28
C LEU A 251 14.11 -1.72 8.17
N ILE A 252 12.90 -1.16 8.03
CA ILE A 252 11.99 -1.52 6.93
C ILE A 252 12.59 -1.10 5.57
N ALA A 253 13.18 0.10 5.47
CA ALA A 253 13.79 0.57 4.23
C ALA A 253 15.04 -0.24 3.87
N LEU A 254 15.92 -0.52 4.84
CA LEU A 254 17.12 -1.37 4.64
C LEU A 254 16.74 -2.79 4.23
N ARG A 255 15.69 -3.35 4.84
CA ARG A 255 15.14 -4.64 4.41
C ARG A 255 14.69 -4.58 2.94
N GLY A 256 14.06 -3.48 2.50
CA GLY A 256 13.71 -3.27 1.10
C GLY A 256 14.92 -3.29 0.17
N LEU A 257 16.04 -2.66 0.57
CA LEU A 257 17.30 -2.75 -0.18
C LEU A 257 17.81 -4.19 -0.29
N ALA A 258 17.73 -4.97 0.80
CA ALA A 258 18.17 -6.36 0.81
C ALA A 258 17.29 -7.28 -0.05
N GLU A 259 15.96 -7.07 -0.06
CA GLU A 259 15.00 -7.93 -0.77
C GLU A 259 14.89 -7.62 -2.27
N GLN A 260 15.17 -6.37 -2.69
CA GLN A 260 15.08 -5.93 -4.08
C GLN A 260 16.43 -6.06 -4.84
N ALA A 261 17.52 -6.33 -4.14
CA ALA A 261 18.81 -6.54 -4.80
C ALA A 261 18.75 -7.77 -5.72
N ASP A 262 19.27 -7.65 -6.94
CA ASP A 262 19.41 -8.77 -7.90
C ASP A 262 20.34 -9.89 -7.39
N ASN A 263 20.90 -9.74 -6.19
CA ASN A 263 21.82 -10.68 -5.57
C ASN A 263 21.05 -11.60 -4.61
N PRO A 264 21.18 -12.94 -4.72
CA PRO A 264 20.50 -13.91 -3.88
C PRO A 264 20.96 -13.92 -2.40
N ALA A 265 22.05 -13.23 -2.07
CA ALA A 265 22.50 -13.03 -0.68
C ALA A 265 22.40 -11.53 -0.34
N PRO A 266 21.81 -11.16 0.83
CA PRO A 266 21.85 -9.79 1.31
C PRO A 266 23.28 -9.29 1.38
N ASP A 267 23.54 -8.06 0.94
CA ASP A 267 24.85 -7.44 1.07
C ASP A 267 25.20 -7.31 2.57
N GLU A 268 26.42 -7.74 2.95
CA GLU A 268 26.91 -7.68 4.33
C GLU A 268 26.79 -6.26 4.88
N ALA A 269 27.07 -5.22 4.10
CA ALA A 269 26.94 -3.84 4.52
C ALA A 269 25.49 -3.42 4.87
N VAL A 270 24.47 -3.99 4.19
CA VAL A 270 23.07 -3.74 4.57
C VAL A 270 22.73 -4.43 5.89
N LEU A 271 23.22 -5.65 6.10
CA LEU A 271 23.03 -6.36 7.37
C LEU A 271 23.71 -5.66 8.53
N ASP A 272 24.96 -5.22 8.34
CA ASP A 272 25.72 -4.44 9.33
C ASP A 272 24.99 -3.12 9.71
N ALA A 273 24.44 -2.44 8.68
CA ALA A 273 23.65 -1.23 8.92
C ALA A 273 22.35 -1.51 9.69
N MET A 274 21.71 -2.66 9.46
CA MET A 274 20.52 -3.08 10.22
C MET A 274 20.89 -3.42 11.67
N ASP A 275 21.96 -4.16 11.90
CA ASP A 275 22.43 -4.53 13.24
C ASP A 275 22.82 -3.29 14.08
N ALA A 276 23.40 -2.28 13.45
CA ALA A 276 23.74 -1.02 14.11
C ALA A 276 22.50 -0.20 14.57
N LEU A 277 21.30 -0.52 14.11
CA LEU A 277 20.06 0.15 14.49
C LEU A 277 19.25 -0.60 15.57
N LEU A 278 19.62 -1.84 15.89
CA LEU A 278 18.99 -2.67 16.93
C LEU A 278 19.55 -2.35 18.31
#